data_b3733bf410d882cda35143830d1bb8f7
#
_entry.id   b3733bf410d882cda35143830d1bb8f7
#
_cell.length_a   1.000
_cell.length_b   1.000
_cell.length_c   1.000
_cell.angle_alpha   90.00
_cell.angle_beta   90.00
_cell.angle_gamma   90.00
#
_symmetry.space_group_name_H-M   'P 1'
#
loop_
_entity.id
_entity.type
_entity.pdbx_description
1 polymer ?
#
loop_
_entity_poly.entity_id
_entity_poly.type
_entity_poly.pdbx_seq_one_letter_code
_entity_poly.pdbx_strand_id
1 'polypeptide(L)'
;MNAAELRGVSYIYSENTPFRKVAVNHIDIAFEEKIITGIIGHTGSGKSTLVQHLNGLLKPSEGTVEIEGRNIWAEPKKIKEVRFTVGLVFQYPEYQLFEETVYKDIAFGPKNMGLDESEIDARVRSAAELVGLSPDFFEKSPFDLSGGQKRRVAIAGVMAMRPKILILDEPAAGLDPRGREAVLAQIRA
;
A
#
# COMPACT_ATOMS: atom_id res chain seq x y z
N MET A 1 4.55 -3.53 -20.71
CA MET A 1 4.87 -2.10 -20.44
C MET A 1 5.28 -2.02 -18.97
N ASN A 2 6.13 -1.05 -18.57
CA ASN A 2 6.49 -0.93 -17.15
C ASN A 2 5.36 -0.22 -16.40
N ALA A 3 4.87 -0.84 -15.33
CA ALA A 3 3.91 -0.24 -14.42
C ALA A 3 4.58 0.83 -13.55
N ALA A 4 5.80 0.55 -13.11
CA ALA A 4 6.61 1.46 -12.32
C ALA A 4 8.10 1.30 -12.67
N GLU A 5 8.87 2.37 -12.50
CA GLU A 5 10.31 2.36 -12.76
C GLU A 5 11.03 3.33 -11.82
N LEU A 6 12.16 2.89 -11.27
CA LEU A 6 13.10 3.73 -10.53
C LEU A 6 14.38 3.83 -11.35
N ARG A 7 14.92 5.06 -11.49
CA ARG A 7 16.15 5.32 -12.24
C ARG A 7 17.13 6.10 -11.38
N GLY A 8 18.25 5.48 -11.03
CA GLY A 8 19.31 6.05 -10.21
C GLY A 8 18.84 6.51 -8.84
N VAL A 9 17.82 5.86 -8.27
CA VAL A 9 17.18 6.30 -7.03
C VAL A 9 18.10 6.07 -5.85
N SER A 10 18.41 7.16 -5.13
CA SER A 10 19.07 7.15 -3.83
C SER A 10 18.20 7.81 -2.78
N TYR A 11 18.27 7.31 -1.54
CA TYR A 11 17.59 7.91 -0.41
C TYR A 11 18.41 7.86 0.87
N ILE A 12 18.52 9.01 1.52
CA ILE A 12 19.33 9.21 2.71
C ILE A 12 18.43 9.74 3.82
N TYR A 13 18.28 8.97 4.90
CA TYR A 13 17.62 9.46 6.10
C TYR A 13 18.52 10.43 6.85
N SER A 14 17.94 11.50 7.38
CA SER A 14 18.62 12.47 8.25
C SER A 14 19.90 13.04 7.64
N GLU A 15 19.87 13.39 6.35
CA GLU A 15 21.03 13.73 5.51
C GLU A 15 21.96 14.78 6.14
N ASN A 16 21.39 15.78 6.80
CA ASN A 16 22.14 16.91 7.39
C ASN A 16 22.37 16.75 8.91
N THR A 17 22.38 15.52 9.42
CA THR A 17 22.56 15.25 10.84
C THR A 17 23.65 14.19 11.09
N PRO A 18 24.16 14.05 12.34
CA PRO A 18 25.07 12.96 12.71
C PRO A 18 24.45 11.54 12.53
N PHE A 19 23.12 11.44 12.39
CA PHE A 19 22.39 10.19 12.20
C PHE A 19 22.15 9.86 10.72
N ARG A 20 22.95 10.44 9.82
CA ARG A 20 22.86 10.19 8.37
C ARG A 20 22.97 8.69 8.07
N LYS A 21 21.97 8.15 7.36
CA LYS A 21 21.93 6.75 6.97
C LYS A 21 21.47 6.62 5.51
N VAL A 22 22.31 6.04 4.66
CA VAL A 22 21.92 5.66 3.30
C VAL A 22 21.04 4.42 3.38
N ALA A 23 19.81 4.53 2.91
CA ALA A 23 18.83 3.45 2.91
C ALA A 23 18.69 2.79 1.54
N VAL A 24 18.77 3.58 0.48
CA VAL A 24 18.75 3.14 -0.92
C VAL A 24 19.88 3.88 -1.63
N ASN A 25 20.64 3.19 -2.47
CA ASN A 25 21.81 3.77 -3.14
C ASN A 25 21.82 3.39 -4.62
N HIS A 26 21.54 4.38 -5.48
CA HIS A 26 21.61 4.32 -6.93
C HIS A 26 20.92 3.08 -7.54
N ILE A 27 19.64 2.91 -7.21
CA ILE A 27 18.85 1.75 -7.66
C ILE A 27 18.18 2.06 -9.00
N ASP A 28 18.40 1.15 -9.95
CA ASP A 28 17.68 1.06 -11.22
C ASP A 28 16.87 -0.22 -11.23
N ILE A 29 15.53 -0.11 -11.30
CA ILE A 29 14.63 -1.27 -11.34
C ILE A 29 13.34 -0.91 -12.04
N ALA A 30 12.82 -1.83 -12.85
CA ALA A 30 11.52 -1.73 -13.50
C ALA A 30 10.60 -2.86 -13.04
N PHE A 31 9.33 -2.53 -12.87
CA PHE A 31 8.26 -3.45 -12.52
C PHE A 31 7.29 -3.53 -13.70
N GLU A 32 7.10 -4.71 -14.22
CA GLU A 32 6.20 -4.93 -15.36
C GLU A 32 4.73 -5.01 -14.93
N GLU A 33 3.85 -4.64 -15.85
CA GLU A 33 2.40 -4.76 -15.64
C GLU A 33 1.97 -6.23 -15.58
N LYS A 34 0.94 -6.51 -14.76
CA LYS A 34 0.30 -7.83 -14.66
C LYS A 34 1.22 -8.97 -14.20
N ILE A 35 2.31 -8.62 -13.54
CA ILE A 35 3.27 -9.58 -12.98
C ILE A 35 3.39 -9.37 -11.47
N ILE A 36 3.41 -10.46 -10.72
CA ILE A 36 3.74 -10.43 -9.29
C ILE A 36 5.26 -10.44 -9.17
N THR A 37 5.81 -9.36 -8.63
CA THR A 37 7.25 -9.22 -8.36
C THR A 37 7.53 -9.34 -6.87
N GLY A 38 8.40 -10.27 -6.48
CA GLY A 38 8.85 -10.42 -5.10
C GLY A 38 10.17 -9.68 -4.85
N ILE A 39 10.19 -8.77 -3.88
CA ILE A 39 11.40 -8.10 -3.39
C ILE A 39 11.89 -8.83 -2.15
N ILE A 40 13.07 -9.43 -2.21
CA ILE A 40 13.66 -10.20 -1.11
C ILE A 40 14.94 -9.53 -0.61
N GLY A 41 15.23 -9.71 0.67
CA GLY A 41 16.44 -9.19 1.32
C GLY A 41 16.30 -9.23 2.84
N HIS A 42 17.41 -9.10 3.56
CA HIS A 42 17.42 -9.08 5.02
C HIS A 42 16.73 -7.83 5.59
N THR A 43 16.38 -7.86 6.88
CA THR A 43 15.84 -6.70 7.58
C THR A 43 16.84 -5.54 7.53
N GLY A 44 16.33 -4.35 7.21
CA GLY A 44 17.18 -3.16 7.07
C GLY A 44 17.88 -3.01 5.71
N SER A 45 17.62 -3.89 4.72
CA SER A 45 18.19 -3.77 3.35
C SER A 45 17.54 -2.67 2.48
N GLY A 46 16.57 -1.91 3.02
CA GLY A 46 15.93 -0.81 2.29
C GLY A 46 14.65 -1.17 1.54
N LYS A 47 14.10 -2.40 1.65
CA LYS A 47 12.87 -2.83 0.95
C LYS A 47 11.70 -1.88 1.18
N SER A 48 11.35 -1.65 2.46
CA SER A 48 10.23 -0.76 2.82
C SER A 48 10.47 0.68 2.35
N THR A 49 11.73 1.16 2.43
CA THR A 49 12.10 2.46 1.89
C THR A 49 11.88 2.51 0.37
N LEU A 50 12.30 1.47 -0.35
CA LEU A 50 12.15 1.37 -1.80
C LEU A 50 10.67 1.43 -2.21
N VAL A 51 9.81 0.63 -1.59
CA VAL A 51 8.38 0.58 -1.95
C VAL A 51 7.64 1.87 -1.60
N GLN A 52 8.07 2.59 -0.56
CA GLN A 52 7.51 3.90 -0.20
C GLN A 52 7.83 4.99 -1.23
N HIS A 53 8.87 4.85 -2.04
CA HIS A 53 9.12 5.73 -3.18
C HIS A 53 8.08 5.53 -4.28
N LEU A 54 7.68 4.28 -4.56
CA LEU A 54 6.69 3.96 -5.59
C LEU A 54 5.30 4.55 -5.29
N ASN A 55 4.94 4.64 -4.02
CA ASN A 55 3.67 5.24 -3.57
C ASN A 55 3.77 6.76 -3.34
N GLY A 56 4.94 7.36 -3.52
CA GLY A 56 5.17 8.78 -3.30
C GLY A 56 5.06 9.22 -1.84
N LEU A 57 5.28 8.32 -0.88
CA LEU A 57 5.45 8.68 0.54
C LEU A 57 6.82 9.28 0.81
N LEU A 58 7.85 8.75 0.15
CA LEU A 58 9.20 9.28 0.21
C LEU A 58 9.57 9.88 -1.14
N LYS A 59 10.12 11.09 -1.11
CA LYS A 59 10.75 11.70 -2.28
C LYS A 59 12.22 11.26 -2.31
N PRO A 60 12.74 10.75 -3.43
CA PRO A 60 14.14 10.37 -3.52
C PRO A 60 15.06 11.57 -3.31
N SER A 61 16.24 11.33 -2.70
CA SER A 61 17.32 12.32 -2.61
C SER A 61 17.94 12.57 -3.98
N GLU A 62 18.04 11.51 -4.79
CA GLU A 62 18.56 11.53 -6.16
C GLU A 62 17.76 10.53 -7.03
N GLY A 63 17.79 10.76 -8.34
CA GLY A 63 17.13 9.90 -9.31
C GLY A 63 15.66 10.25 -9.53
N THR A 64 14.94 9.39 -10.24
CA THR A 64 13.52 9.57 -10.61
C THR A 64 12.70 8.34 -10.33
N VAL A 65 11.43 8.56 -10.00
CA VAL A 65 10.42 7.51 -9.83
C VAL A 65 9.32 7.76 -10.84
N GLU A 66 9.07 6.77 -11.67
CA GLU A 66 8.06 6.84 -12.73
C GLU A 66 6.95 5.81 -12.47
N ILE A 67 5.70 6.25 -12.61
CA ILE A 67 4.51 5.39 -12.62
C ILE A 67 3.83 5.59 -13.96
N GLU A 68 3.55 4.49 -14.67
CA GLU A 68 2.99 4.52 -16.04
C GLU A 68 3.75 5.49 -16.97
N GLY A 69 5.09 5.52 -16.86
CA GLY A 69 5.97 6.37 -17.67
C GLY A 69 5.98 7.87 -17.31
N ARG A 70 5.38 8.25 -16.17
CA ARG A 70 5.36 9.63 -15.69
C ARG A 70 6.14 9.78 -14.41
N ASN A 71 7.07 10.72 -14.34
CA ASN A 71 7.76 11.07 -13.11
C ASN A 71 6.75 11.64 -12.09
N ILE A 72 6.56 10.93 -10.97
CA ILE A 72 5.57 11.30 -9.96
C ILE A 72 5.90 12.59 -9.20
N TRP A 73 7.16 13.04 -9.25
CA TRP A 73 7.62 14.26 -8.59
C TRP A 73 7.75 15.46 -9.51
N ALA A 74 7.45 15.31 -10.81
CA ALA A 74 7.41 16.43 -11.75
C ALA A 74 6.35 17.47 -11.35
N GLU A 75 5.21 17.02 -10.80
CA GLU A 75 4.12 17.84 -10.30
C GLU A 75 3.79 17.48 -8.83
N PRO A 76 4.52 17.99 -7.82
CA PRO A 76 4.35 17.57 -6.42
C PRO A 76 2.93 17.75 -5.86
N LYS A 77 2.15 18.68 -6.42
CA LYS A 77 0.75 18.90 -6.03
C LYS A 77 -0.17 17.73 -6.39
N LYS A 78 0.22 16.92 -7.37
CA LYS A 78 -0.54 15.74 -7.83
C LYS A 78 -0.11 14.44 -7.15
N ILE A 79 0.83 14.47 -6.21
CA ILE A 79 1.31 13.26 -5.52
C ILE A 79 0.18 12.48 -4.83
N LYS A 80 -0.92 13.12 -4.47
CA LYS A 80 -2.10 12.46 -3.90
C LYS A 80 -2.73 11.48 -4.91
N GLU A 81 -2.75 11.82 -6.19
CA GLU A 81 -3.30 10.97 -7.26
C GLU A 81 -2.48 9.69 -7.44
N VAL A 82 -1.16 9.77 -7.25
CA VAL A 82 -0.26 8.61 -7.27
C VAL A 82 -0.66 7.59 -6.21
N ARG A 83 -1.06 8.03 -5.01
CA ARG A 83 -1.47 7.15 -3.91
C ARG A 83 -2.78 6.42 -4.17
N PHE A 84 -3.62 6.94 -5.06
CA PHE A 84 -4.81 6.23 -5.54
C PHE A 84 -4.47 5.19 -6.61
N THR A 85 -3.43 5.46 -7.42
CA THR A 85 -2.95 4.55 -8.46
C THR A 85 -2.10 3.43 -7.87
N VAL A 86 -1.27 3.74 -6.86
CA VAL A 86 -0.37 2.80 -6.19
C VAL A 86 -0.83 2.60 -4.76
N GLY A 87 -1.58 1.54 -4.52
CA GLY A 87 -2.00 1.12 -3.18
C GLY A 87 -0.83 0.50 -2.42
N LEU A 88 -0.61 0.92 -1.19
CA LEU A 88 0.42 0.38 -0.30
C LEU A 88 -0.22 -0.14 0.98
N VAL A 89 -0.07 -1.44 1.21
CA VAL A 89 -0.38 -2.09 2.49
C VAL A 89 0.92 -2.22 3.27
N PHE A 90 1.01 -1.54 4.40
CA PHE A 90 2.19 -1.55 5.25
C PHE A 90 2.31 -2.83 6.07
N GLN A 91 3.48 -3.06 6.63
CA GLN A 91 3.68 -4.05 7.67
C GLN A 91 2.78 -3.74 8.88
N TYR A 92 2.06 -4.73 9.39
CA TYR A 92 1.04 -4.58 10.47
C TYR A 92 -0.04 -3.53 10.15
N PRO A 93 -0.78 -3.68 9.03
CA PRO A 93 -1.72 -2.68 8.57
C PRO A 93 -2.90 -2.48 9.54
N GLU A 94 -3.16 -3.45 10.43
CA GLU A 94 -4.16 -3.40 11.49
C GLU A 94 -3.96 -2.26 12.50
N TYR A 95 -2.77 -1.69 12.60
CA TYR A 95 -2.50 -0.52 13.45
C TYR A 95 -2.86 0.81 12.78
N GLN A 96 -3.29 0.79 11.54
CA GLN A 96 -3.65 1.98 10.77
C GLN A 96 -5.14 2.28 10.77
N LEU A 97 -5.95 1.44 11.40
CA LEU A 97 -7.39 1.65 11.54
C LEU A 97 -7.67 2.76 12.55
N PHE A 98 -8.55 3.71 12.20
CA PHE A 98 -8.79 4.90 13.01
C PHE A 98 -10.24 5.39 12.99
N GLU A 99 -11.09 4.88 12.10
CA GLU A 99 -12.48 5.29 11.98
C GLU A 99 -13.37 4.63 13.05
N GLU A 100 -14.56 5.17 13.24
CA GLU A 100 -15.53 4.67 14.22
C GLU A 100 -16.10 3.30 13.83
N THR A 101 -16.26 3.04 12.52
CA THR A 101 -16.82 1.79 11.99
C THR A 101 -15.94 1.23 10.89
N VAL A 102 -16.01 -0.09 10.73
CA VAL A 102 -15.35 -0.84 9.64
C VAL A 102 -15.71 -0.27 8.27
N TYR A 103 -17.01 0.02 8.06
CA TYR A 103 -17.44 0.63 6.80
C TYR A 103 -16.74 1.95 6.53
N LYS A 104 -16.66 2.84 7.52
CA LYS A 104 -16.01 4.15 7.38
C LYS A 104 -14.52 4.03 7.08
N ASP A 105 -13.83 3.09 7.74
CA ASP A 105 -12.40 2.81 7.48
C ASP A 105 -12.17 2.38 6.03
N ILE A 106 -12.95 1.42 5.53
CA ILE A 106 -12.84 0.95 4.13
C ILE A 106 -13.23 2.07 3.15
N ALA A 107 -14.24 2.88 3.48
CA ALA A 107 -14.72 3.97 2.64
C ALA A 107 -13.78 5.19 2.61
N PHE A 108 -12.83 5.28 3.51
CA PHE A 108 -11.95 6.46 3.65
C PHE A 108 -11.18 6.80 2.36
N GLY A 109 -10.57 5.80 1.73
CA GLY A 109 -9.88 5.97 0.45
C GLY A 109 -10.80 6.48 -0.66
N PRO A 110 -11.89 5.76 -1.00
CA PRO A 110 -12.89 6.17 -1.97
C PRO A 110 -13.50 7.57 -1.75
N LYS A 111 -13.78 7.94 -0.49
CA LYS A 111 -14.21 9.31 -0.15
C LYS A 111 -13.17 10.36 -0.50
N ASN A 112 -11.90 10.09 -0.20
CA ASN A 112 -10.79 10.98 -0.55
C ASN A 112 -10.54 11.11 -2.05
N MET A 113 -11.01 10.13 -2.86
CA MET A 113 -11.02 10.21 -4.32
C MET A 113 -12.14 11.12 -4.84
N GLY A 114 -13.10 11.52 -4.00
CA GLY A 114 -14.24 12.36 -4.38
C GLY A 114 -15.33 11.60 -5.14
N LEU A 115 -15.46 10.29 -4.90
CA LEU A 115 -16.49 9.47 -5.48
C LEU A 115 -17.86 9.75 -4.84
N ASP A 116 -18.93 9.47 -5.58
CA ASP A 116 -20.28 9.55 -5.03
C ASP A 116 -20.58 8.38 -4.08
N GLU A 117 -21.61 8.53 -3.25
CA GLU A 117 -21.95 7.58 -2.20
C GLU A 117 -22.28 6.17 -2.75
N SER A 118 -22.89 6.08 -3.92
CA SER A 118 -23.27 4.80 -4.55
C SER A 118 -22.04 4.03 -5.00
N GLU A 119 -21.06 4.70 -5.61
CA GLU A 119 -19.80 4.10 -6.02
C GLU A 119 -18.93 3.74 -4.78
N ILE A 120 -18.96 4.57 -3.73
CA ILE A 120 -18.29 4.27 -2.47
C ILE A 120 -18.84 2.98 -1.86
N ASP A 121 -20.18 2.84 -1.73
CA ASP A 121 -20.79 1.64 -1.17
C ASP A 121 -20.47 0.40 -1.99
N ALA A 122 -20.56 0.50 -3.33
CA ALA A 122 -20.21 -0.61 -4.23
C ALA A 122 -18.75 -1.05 -4.05
N ARG A 123 -17.81 -0.11 -3.92
CA ARG A 123 -16.39 -0.41 -3.72
C ARG A 123 -16.12 -1.01 -2.34
N VAL A 124 -16.74 -0.49 -1.29
CA VAL A 124 -16.62 -1.03 0.08
C VAL A 124 -17.08 -2.49 0.12
N ARG A 125 -18.25 -2.79 -0.44
CA ARG A 125 -18.78 -4.17 -0.46
C ARG A 125 -17.90 -5.10 -1.28
N SER A 126 -17.49 -4.69 -2.45
CA SER A 126 -16.59 -5.49 -3.30
C SER A 126 -15.24 -5.75 -2.63
N ALA A 127 -14.66 -4.73 -2.00
CA ALA A 127 -13.38 -4.90 -1.29
C ALA A 127 -13.52 -5.81 -0.05
N ALA A 128 -14.61 -5.68 0.69
CA ALA A 128 -14.90 -6.56 1.84
C ALA A 128 -15.07 -8.02 1.41
N GLU A 129 -15.77 -8.27 0.31
CA GLU A 129 -15.92 -9.61 -0.28
C GLU A 129 -14.58 -10.21 -0.68
N LEU A 130 -13.72 -9.44 -1.37
CA LEU A 130 -12.38 -9.88 -1.79
C LEU A 130 -11.53 -10.38 -0.61
N VAL A 131 -11.64 -9.74 0.55
CA VAL A 131 -10.87 -10.16 1.75
C VAL A 131 -11.62 -11.13 2.67
N GLY A 132 -12.82 -11.59 2.27
CA GLY A 132 -13.65 -12.49 3.06
C GLY A 132 -14.15 -11.87 4.38
N LEU A 133 -14.52 -10.58 4.34
CA LEU A 133 -15.10 -9.86 5.46
C LEU A 133 -16.62 -9.78 5.32
N SER A 134 -17.38 -10.36 6.29
CA SER A 134 -18.84 -10.30 6.28
C SER A 134 -19.34 -8.86 6.46
N PRO A 135 -20.40 -8.44 5.73
CA PRO A 135 -21.08 -7.16 5.95
C PRO A 135 -21.58 -6.94 7.38
N ASP A 136 -21.80 -8.00 8.16
CA ASP A 136 -22.21 -7.92 9.57
C ASP A 136 -21.19 -7.17 10.46
N PHE A 137 -19.99 -6.97 9.95
CA PHE A 137 -18.94 -6.22 10.63
C PHE A 137 -18.97 -4.72 10.31
N PHE A 138 -19.70 -4.26 9.30
CA PHE A 138 -19.63 -2.89 8.80
C PHE A 138 -19.92 -1.83 9.85
N GLU A 139 -20.90 -2.08 10.72
CA GLU A 139 -21.29 -1.14 11.78
C GLU A 139 -20.49 -1.32 13.08
N LYS A 140 -19.62 -2.33 13.15
CA LYS A 140 -18.78 -2.56 14.33
C LYS A 140 -17.58 -1.61 14.33
N SER A 141 -17.12 -1.32 15.54
CA SER A 141 -15.83 -0.63 15.69
C SER A 141 -14.69 -1.53 15.21
N PRO A 142 -13.75 -1.03 14.42
CA PRO A 142 -12.56 -1.78 14.05
C PRO A 142 -11.77 -2.27 15.27
N PHE A 143 -11.85 -1.54 16.38
CA PHE A 143 -11.11 -1.86 17.61
C PHE A 143 -11.64 -3.11 18.33
N ASP A 144 -12.89 -3.49 18.09
CA ASP A 144 -13.53 -4.67 18.67
C ASP A 144 -13.24 -5.97 17.88
N LEU A 145 -12.53 -5.86 16.75
CA LEU A 145 -12.22 -6.98 15.87
C LEU A 145 -10.98 -7.76 16.34
N SER A 146 -10.90 -9.04 15.98
CA SER A 146 -9.66 -9.81 16.08
C SER A 146 -8.56 -9.23 15.18
N GLY A 147 -7.28 -9.50 15.51
CA GLY A 147 -6.15 -9.01 14.70
C GLY A 147 -6.25 -9.39 13.22
N GLY A 148 -6.66 -10.62 12.92
CA GLY A 148 -6.87 -11.07 11.53
C GLY A 148 -8.03 -10.36 10.83
N GLN A 149 -9.10 -10.01 11.54
CA GLN A 149 -10.20 -9.22 11.00
C GLN A 149 -9.76 -7.77 10.76
N LYS A 150 -9.06 -7.13 11.72
CA LYS A 150 -8.47 -5.79 11.56
C LYS A 150 -7.60 -5.70 10.32
N ARG A 151 -6.74 -6.69 10.12
CA ARG A 151 -5.87 -6.77 8.95
C ARG A 151 -6.66 -6.84 7.64
N ARG A 152 -7.74 -7.64 7.60
CA ARG A 152 -8.65 -7.70 6.44
C ARG A 152 -9.31 -6.35 6.17
N VAL A 153 -9.76 -5.64 7.21
CA VAL A 153 -10.32 -4.29 7.07
C VAL A 153 -9.30 -3.33 6.44
N ALA A 154 -8.06 -3.32 6.94
CA ALA A 154 -7.01 -2.44 6.42
C ALA A 154 -6.65 -2.75 4.96
N ILE A 155 -6.56 -4.04 4.59
CA ILE A 155 -6.34 -4.45 3.19
C ILE A 155 -7.54 -4.03 2.31
N ALA A 156 -8.78 -4.25 2.78
CA ALA A 156 -9.98 -3.83 2.07
C ALA A 156 -10.01 -2.31 1.83
N GLY A 157 -9.55 -1.50 2.80
CA GLY A 157 -9.44 -0.05 2.65
C GLY A 157 -8.52 0.38 1.49
N VAL A 158 -7.41 -0.33 1.30
CA VAL A 158 -6.53 -0.10 0.14
C VAL A 158 -7.17 -0.61 -1.16
N MET A 159 -7.77 -1.81 -1.15
CA MET A 159 -8.40 -2.42 -2.32
C MET A 159 -9.63 -1.65 -2.81
N ALA A 160 -10.36 -0.99 -1.91
CA ALA A 160 -11.53 -0.17 -2.24
C ALA A 160 -11.18 1.02 -3.15
N MET A 161 -9.94 1.49 -3.15
CA MET A 161 -9.47 2.50 -4.09
C MET A 161 -9.30 1.94 -5.51
N ARG A 162 -9.30 0.62 -5.71
CA ARG A 162 -9.01 -0.08 -6.97
C ARG A 162 -7.67 0.36 -7.58
N PRO A 163 -6.57 0.25 -6.84
CA PRO A 163 -5.27 0.67 -7.32
C PRO A 163 -4.84 -0.17 -8.53
N LYS A 164 -4.11 0.44 -9.47
CA LYS A 164 -3.52 -0.28 -10.61
C LYS A 164 -2.29 -1.09 -10.21
N ILE A 165 -1.57 -0.62 -9.20
CA ILE A 165 -0.41 -1.28 -8.60
C ILE A 165 -0.70 -1.50 -7.13
N LEU A 166 -0.62 -2.74 -6.67
CA LEU A 166 -0.75 -3.08 -5.26
C LEU A 166 0.62 -3.48 -4.71
N ILE A 167 1.04 -2.80 -3.67
CA ILE A 167 2.27 -3.09 -2.94
C ILE A 167 1.90 -3.63 -1.56
N LEU A 168 2.52 -4.75 -1.20
CA LEU A 168 2.32 -5.40 0.10
C LEU A 168 3.69 -5.49 0.80
N ASP A 169 3.89 -4.69 1.85
CA ASP A 169 5.13 -4.71 2.63
C ASP A 169 5.00 -5.74 3.76
N GLU A 170 5.71 -6.86 3.61
CA GLU A 170 5.69 -8.01 4.55
C GLU A 170 4.28 -8.50 4.92
N PRO A 171 3.41 -8.83 3.94
CA PRO A 171 1.97 -9.10 4.20
C PRO A 171 1.71 -10.30 5.10
N ALA A 172 2.68 -11.16 5.31
CA ALA A 172 2.58 -12.35 6.16
C ALA A 172 3.27 -12.19 7.53
N ALA A 173 3.81 -11.00 7.84
CA ALA A 173 4.49 -10.76 9.11
C ALA A 173 3.54 -10.93 10.30
N GLY A 174 3.99 -11.64 11.33
CA GLY A 174 3.22 -11.88 12.56
C GLY A 174 2.03 -12.83 12.43
N LEU A 175 1.82 -13.45 11.25
CA LEU A 175 0.77 -14.44 11.05
C LEU A 175 1.24 -15.85 11.39
N ASP A 176 0.32 -16.67 11.92
CA ASP A 176 0.49 -18.11 12.01
C ASP A 176 0.54 -18.77 10.62
N PRO A 177 0.93 -20.04 10.50
CA PRO A 177 1.05 -20.72 9.19
C PRO A 177 -0.25 -20.69 8.37
N ARG A 178 -1.41 -20.85 8.99
CA ARG A 178 -2.71 -20.84 8.30
C ARG A 178 -3.07 -19.45 7.80
N GLY A 179 -2.84 -18.42 8.63
CA GLY A 179 -3.04 -17.02 8.24
C GLY A 179 -2.13 -16.60 7.09
N ARG A 180 -0.88 -17.08 7.09
CA ARG A 180 0.07 -16.84 5.98
C ARG A 180 -0.43 -17.44 4.67
N GLU A 181 -0.86 -18.72 4.68
CA GLU A 181 -1.40 -19.37 3.49
C GLU A 181 -2.64 -18.66 2.94
N ALA A 182 -3.55 -18.24 3.84
CA ALA A 182 -4.74 -17.49 3.45
C ALA A 182 -4.43 -16.17 2.76
N VAL A 183 -3.49 -15.38 3.28
CA VAL A 183 -3.05 -14.12 2.66
C VAL A 183 -2.37 -14.38 1.32
N LEU A 184 -1.49 -15.37 1.22
CA LEU A 184 -0.82 -15.70 -0.04
C LEU A 184 -1.81 -16.23 -1.10
N ALA A 185 -2.85 -16.95 -0.71
CA ALA A 185 -3.90 -17.37 -1.62
C ALA A 185 -4.69 -16.16 -2.18
N GLN A 186 -5.01 -15.18 -1.34
CA GLN A 186 -5.67 -13.94 -1.77
C GLN A 186 -4.82 -13.09 -2.73
N ILE A 187 -3.50 -13.07 -2.54
CA ILE A 187 -2.58 -12.34 -3.44
C ILE A 187 -2.53 -12.99 -4.84
N ARG A 188 -2.77 -14.29 -4.94
CA ARG A 188 -2.72 -15.05 -6.20
C ARG A 188 -4.04 -15.08 -6.97
N ALA A 189 -5.14 -14.77 -6.31
CA ALA A 189 -6.48 -14.72 -6.90
C ALA A 189 -6.71 -13.41 -7.68
#